data_320753ba425e45e15619106b68a0c8b9
#
_entry.id   320753ba425e45e15619106b68a0c8b9
#
_cell.length_a   1.000
_cell.length_b   1.000
_cell.length_c   1.000
_cell.angle_alpha   90.00
_cell.angle_beta   90.00
_cell.angle_gamma   90.00
#
_symmetry.space_group_name_H-M   'P 1'
#
loop_
_entity.id
_entity.type
_entity.pdbx_description
1 polymer ?
#
loop_
_entity_poly.entity_id
_entity_poly.type
_entity_poly.pdbx_seq_one_letter_code
_entity_poly.pdbx_strand_id
1 'polypeptide(L)'
;MQAILIRYGEIGTKKGTRHIFEAQLRRNIMKALHLPKDRVKLYRSQFVVTANEEEIPEFLENLKHVFGIAWYAPAKVCESKFDVICETAIEMGIDTIQAGDTFGVKAKRSHKLLPFSSLDLQQTIGEAIGKATKAPVNLSAPD
;
A
#
# COMPACT_ATOMS: atom_id res chain seq x y z
N MET A 1 1.11 -11.18 -6.96
CA MET A 1 2.46 -10.64 -6.68
C MET A 1 2.42 -9.79 -5.45
N GLN A 2 3.37 -9.95 -4.56
CA GLN A 2 3.43 -9.17 -3.33
C GLN A 2 4.41 -8.02 -3.45
N ALA A 3 4.18 -6.97 -2.67
CA ALA A 3 5.01 -5.78 -2.67
C ALA A 3 4.95 -5.11 -1.29
N ILE A 4 5.85 -4.17 -1.08
CA ILE A 4 5.78 -3.27 0.06
C ILE A 4 5.61 -1.86 -0.47
N LEU A 5 4.59 -1.17 0.02
CA LEU A 5 4.31 0.20 -0.33
C LEU A 5 4.97 1.11 0.71
N ILE A 6 5.73 2.09 0.24
CA ILE A 6 6.47 3.00 1.10
C ILE A 6 6.09 4.44 0.76
N ARG A 7 5.66 5.19 1.76
CA ARG A 7 5.44 6.63 1.63
C ARG A 7 6.47 7.39 2.43
N TYR A 8 7.02 8.44 1.83
CA TYR A 8 7.98 9.31 2.50
C TYR A 8 7.28 10.54 3.08
N GLY A 9 7.95 11.21 4.02
CA GLY A 9 7.43 12.42 4.65
C GLY A 9 7.46 13.63 3.72
N GLU A 10 6.79 14.71 4.15
CA GLU A 10 6.62 15.94 3.36
C GLU A 10 7.88 16.80 3.23
N ILE A 11 9.06 16.25 3.48
CA ILE A 11 10.31 17.00 3.44
C ILE A 11 10.61 17.57 2.05
N GLY A 12 9.96 17.05 1.03
CA GLY A 12 10.20 17.44 -0.36
C GLY A 12 9.25 18.48 -0.93
N THR A 13 8.66 19.36 -0.12
CA THR A 13 7.71 20.36 -0.61
C THR A 13 8.35 21.47 -1.44
N LYS A 14 9.67 21.68 -1.35
CA LYS A 14 10.37 22.67 -2.15
C LYS A 14 10.63 22.13 -3.55
N LYS A 15 10.15 22.85 -4.57
CA LYS A 15 10.45 22.54 -5.96
C LYS A 15 11.97 22.49 -6.16
N GLY A 16 12.45 21.44 -6.82
CA GLY A 16 13.87 21.26 -7.12
C GLY A 16 14.65 20.38 -6.15
N THR A 17 14.20 20.25 -4.90
CA THR A 17 14.87 19.39 -3.91
C THR A 17 14.22 18.01 -3.77
N ARG A 18 12.97 17.89 -4.23
CA ARG A 18 12.22 16.64 -4.15
C ARG A 18 12.92 15.48 -4.85
N HIS A 19 13.45 15.72 -6.06
CA HIS A 19 14.16 14.69 -6.83
C HIS A 19 15.41 14.20 -6.11
N ILE A 20 16.13 15.11 -5.46
CA ILE A 20 17.34 14.78 -4.70
C ILE A 20 16.96 13.91 -3.51
N PHE A 21 15.93 14.30 -2.78
CA PHE A 21 15.42 13.53 -1.64
C PHE A 21 14.93 12.14 -2.05
N GLU A 22 14.13 12.07 -3.12
CA GLU A 22 13.63 10.79 -3.61
C GLU A 22 14.74 9.86 -4.07
N ALA A 23 15.74 10.39 -4.79
CA ALA A 23 16.88 9.60 -5.23
C ALA A 23 17.70 9.07 -4.04
N GLN A 24 17.90 9.91 -3.02
CA GLN A 24 18.63 9.50 -1.83
C GLN A 24 17.87 8.45 -1.04
N LEU A 25 16.57 8.66 -0.84
CA LEU A 25 15.72 7.69 -0.14
C LEU A 25 15.67 6.35 -0.87
N ARG A 26 15.57 6.38 -2.18
CA ARG A 26 15.60 5.15 -2.99
C ARG A 26 16.89 4.38 -2.77
N ARG A 27 18.03 5.08 -2.79
CA ARG A 27 19.33 4.45 -2.51
C ARG A 27 19.38 3.86 -1.11
N ASN A 28 18.85 4.56 -0.13
CA ASN A 28 18.81 4.08 1.25
C ASN A 28 17.95 2.81 1.39
N ILE A 29 16.81 2.77 0.70
CA ILE A 29 15.95 1.58 0.68
C ILE A 29 16.67 0.41 0.00
N MET A 30 17.25 0.64 -1.15
CA MET A 30 18.01 -0.38 -1.88
C MET A 30 19.14 -0.97 -1.02
N LYS A 31 19.86 -0.11 -0.31
CA LYS A 31 20.95 -0.52 0.56
C LYS A 31 20.44 -1.31 1.77
N ALA A 32 19.38 -0.84 2.41
CA ALA A 32 18.81 -1.49 3.58
C ALA A 32 18.24 -2.88 3.26
N LEU A 33 17.65 -3.04 2.09
CA LEU A 33 17.02 -4.29 1.66
C LEU A 33 17.92 -5.16 0.77
N HIS A 34 19.10 -4.67 0.43
CA HIS A 34 20.04 -5.35 -0.50
C HIS A 34 19.40 -5.68 -1.84
N LEU A 35 18.69 -4.72 -2.42
CA LEU A 35 17.94 -4.90 -3.66
C LEU A 35 18.51 -4.06 -4.80
N PRO A 36 18.40 -4.54 -6.05
CA PRO A 36 18.74 -3.75 -7.23
C PRO A 36 17.66 -2.68 -7.50
N LYS A 37 18.03 -1.70 -8.31
CA LYS A 37 17.18 -0.56 -8.64
C LYS A 37 15.83 -0.94 -9.25
N ASP A 38 15.78 -1.99 -10.05
CA ASP A 38 14.57 -2.43 -10.72
C ASP A 38 13.51 -3.01 -9.78
N ARG A 39 13.89 -3.36 -8.56
CA ARG A 39 12.94 -3.84 -7.54
C ARG A 39 12.40 -2.74 -6.63
N VAL A 40 12.96 -1.53 -6.71
CA VAL A 40 12.51 -0.37 -5.93
C VAL A 40 12.07 0.70 -6.92
N LYS A 41 10.77 0.80 -7.16
CA LYS A 41 10.21 1.72 -8.14
C LYS A 41 9.52 2.89 -7.47
N LEU A 42 9.75 4.09 -8.00
CA LEU A 42 9.04 5.29 -7.57
C LEU A 42 7.80 5.44 -8.43
N TYR A 43 6.65 5.53 -7.77
CA TYR A 43 5.37 5.64 -8.44
C TYR A 43 4.53 6.73 -7.76
N ARG A 44 4.40 7.89 -8.39
CA ARG A 44 3.57 9.00 -7.91
C ARG A 44 3.78 9.33 -6.42
N SER A 45 5.00 9.67 -6.06
CA SER A 45 5.38 10.05 -4.69
C SER A 45 5.35 8.91 -3.68
N GLN A 46 5.37 7.67 -4.15
CA GLN A 46 5.51 6.51 -3.28
C GLN A 46 6.43 5.48 -3.92
N PHE A 47 7.13 4.73 -3.09
CA PHE A 47 7.97 3.63 -3.57
C PHE A 47 7.22 2.32 -3.48
N VAL A 48 7.39 1.49 -4.49
CA VAL A 48 6.84 0.13 -4.53
C VAL A 48 8.01 -0.83 -4.62
N VAL A 49 8.18 -1.64 -3.59
CA VAL A 49 9.23 -2.66 -3.55
C VAL A 49 8.59 -4.01 -3.84
N THR A 50 8.99 -4.64 -4.95
CA THR A 50 8.51 -5.99 -5.25
C THR A 50 9.23 -6.99 -4.36
N ALA A 51 8.49 -7.91 -3.77
CA ALA A 51 9.02 -8.87 -2.82
C ALA A 51 8.28 -10.20 -2.92
N ASN A 52 8.97 -11.27 -2.54
CA ASN A 52 8.34 -12.57 -2.33
C ASN A 52 7.75 -12.59 -0.92
N GLU A 53 6.76 -13.43 -0.70
CA GLU A 53 6.14 -13.57 0.61
C GLU A 53 7.16 -13.83 1.73
N GLU A 54 8.17 -14.63 1.44
CA GLU A 54 9.22 -14.99 2.39
C GLU A 54 10.13 -13.82 2.75
N GLU A 55 10.29 -12.86 1.85
CA GLU A 55 11.16 -11.70 2.05
C GLU A 55 10.50 -10.59 2.87
N ILE A 56 9.17 -10.55 2.90
CA ILE A 56 8.43 -9.45 3.51
C ILE A 56 8.77 -9.20 4.98
N PRO A 57 8.80 -10.22 5.87
CA PRO A 57 9.12 -9.97 7.27
C PRO A 57 10.48 -9.34 7.48
N GLU A 58 11.49 -9.78 6.76
CA GLU A 58 12.85 -9.24 6.83
C GLU A 58 12.89 -7.81 6.31
N PHE A 59 12.24 -7.54 5.18
CA PHE A 59 12.20 -6.21 4.60
C PHE A 59 11.49 -5.21 5.53
N LEU A 60 10.37 -5.60 6.12
CA LEU A 60 9.67 -4.74 7.07
C LEU A 60 10.54 -4.40 8.28
N GLU A 61 11.30 -5.35 8.78
CA GLU A 61 12.22 -5.11 9.89
C GLU A 61 13.33 -4.15 9.50
N ASN A 62 13.93 -4.35 8.34
CA ASN A 62 15.02 -3.50 7.87
C ASN A 62 14.56 -2.08 7.53
N LEU A 63 13.32 -1.90 7.08
CA LEU A 63 12.78 -0.59 6.78
C LEU A 63 12.60 0.30 8.01
N LYS A 64 12.52 -0.27 9.18
CA LYS A 64 12.44 0.50 10.44
C LYS A 64 13.65 1.40 10.63
N HIS A 65 14.77 1.06 10.04
CA HIS A 65 16.02 1.79 10.19
C HIS A 65 16.28 2.79 9.06
N VAL A 66 15.38 2.91 8.11
CA VAL A 66 15.52 3.84 6.99
C VAL A 66 14.90 5.18 7.35
N PHE A 67 15.74 6.21 7.39
CA PHE A 67 15.29 7.55 7.68
C PHE A 67 14.54 8.16 6.51
N GLY A 68 13.50 8.92 6.79
CA GLY A 68 12.73 9.62 5.76
C GLY A 68 11.43 8.93 5.36
N ILE A 69 11.18 7.72 5.84
CA ILE A 69 9.93 7.00 5.58
C ILE A 69 8.86 7.47 6.58
N ALA A 70 7.71 7.90 6.05
CA ALA A 70 6.56 8.24 6.89
C ALA A 70 5.80 6.99 7.34
N TRP A 71 5.55 6.07 6.41
CA TRP A 71 5.00 4.76 6.74
C TRP A 71 5.26 3.78 5.59
N TYR A 72 5.15 2.51 5.91
CA TYR A 72 5.25 1.43 4.94
C TYR A 72 4.32 0.29 5.34
N ALA A 73 3.87 -0.47 4.36
CA ALA A 73 2.96 -1.58 4.59
C ALA A 73 3.10 -2.64 3.51
N PRO A 74 2.88 -3.92 3.84
CA PRO A 74 2.80 -4.95 2.82
C PRO A 74 1.56 -4.72 1.95
N ALA A 75 1.67 -5.03 0.67
CA ALA A 75 0.62 -4.85 -0.30
C ALA A 75 0.62 -5.98 -1.32
N LYS A 76 -0.47 -6.13 -2.03
CA LYS A 76 -0.57 -7.06 -3.16
C LYS A 76 -0.77 -6.28 -4.44
N VAL A 77 -0.08 -6.69 -5.49
CA VAL A 77 -0.23 -6.11 -6.82
C VAL A 77 -1.12 -7.04 -7.64
N CYS A 78 -2.15 -6.50 -8.25
CA CYS A 78 -3.09 -7.25 -9.08
C CYS A 78 -3.44 -6.49 -10.34
N GLU A 79 -4.13 -7.15 -11.25
CA GLU A 79 -4.61 -6.51 -12.47
C GLU A 79 -5.64 -5.41 -12.14
N SER A 80 -5.68 -4.37 -12.97
CA SER A 80 -6.61 -3.24 -12.79
C SER A 80 -8.01 -3.57 -13.30
N LYS A 81 -8.57 -4.67 -12.83
CA LYS A 81 -9.94 -5.10 -13.13
C LYS A 81 -10.75 -5.09 -11.85
N PHE A 82 -11.99 -4.62 -11.92
CA PHE A 82 -12.86 -4.48 -10.75
C PHE A 82 -12.96 -5.78 -9.95
N ASP A 83 -13.25 -6.88 -10.61
CA ASP A 83 -13.42 -8.18 -9.94
C ASP A 83 -12.13 -8.65 -9.26
N VAL A 84 -10.98 -8.48 -9.92
CA VAL A 84 -9.68 -8.89 -9.39
C VAL A 84 -9.29 -8.02 -8.19
N ILE A 85 -9.50 -6.72 -8.28
CA ILE A 85 -9.21 -5.78 -7.18
C ILE A 85 -10.08 -6.11 -5.97
N CYS A 86 -11.38 -6.31 -6.18
CA CYS A 86 -12.31 -6.64 -5.09
C CYS A 86 -11.94 -7.95 -4.43
N GLU A 87 -11.68 -9.00 -5.21
CA GLU A 87 -11.32 -10.32 -4.70
C GLU A 87 -10.03 -10.25 -3.87
N THR A 88 -8.99 -9.59 -4.39
CA THR A 88 -7.72 -9.44 -3.70
C THR A 88 -7.88 -8.66 -2.39
N ALA A 89 -8.61 -7.56 -2.41
CA ALA A 89 -8.83 -6.72 -1.23
C ALA A 89 -9.66 -7.43 -0.17
N ILE A 90 -10.69 -8.16 -0.58
CA ILE A 90 -11.55 -8.92 0.33
C ILE A 90 -10.74 -10.01 1.04
N GLU A 91 -9.93 -10.74 0.29
CA GLU A 91 -9.07 -11.78 0.85
C GLU A 91 -8.10 -11.21 1.89
N MET A 92 -7.45 -10.09 1.57
CA MET A 92 -6.54 -9.41 2.50
C MET A 92 -7.28 -8.93 3.75
N GLY A 93 -8.48 -8.38 3.58
CA GLY A 93 -9.29 -7.89 4.69
C GLY A 93 -9.72 -8.99 5.63
N ILE A 94 -10.16 -10.12 5.10
CA ILE A 94 -10.56 -11.28 5.90
C ILE A 94 -9.39 -11.80 6.72
N ASP A 95 -8.19 -11.85 6.14
CA ASP A 95 -6.99 -12.32 6.84
C ASP A 95 -6.52 -11.36 7.93
N THR A 96 -6.80 -10.07 7.80
CA THR A 96 -6.25 -9.02 8.67
C THR A 96 -7.22 -8.59 9.75
N ILE A 97 -8.51 -8.46 9.42
CA ILE A 97 -9.53 -7.92 10.32
C ILE A 97 -10.07 -9.01 11.23
N GLN A 98 -10.09 -8.73 12.52
CA GLN A 98 -10.60 -9.64 13.53
C GLN A 98 -11.97 -9.20 14.04
N ALA A 99 -12.73 -10.15 14.60
CA ALA A 99 -14.02 -9.84 15.20
C ALA A 99 -13.83 -8.84 16.36
N GLY A 100 -14.61 -7.78 16.34
CA GLY A 100 -14.50 -6.69 17.32
C GLY A 100 -13.71 -5.49 16.81
N ASP A 101 -12.93 -5.63 15.74
CA ASP A 101 -12.27 -4.50 15.11
C ASP A 101 -13.27 -3.70 14.27
N THR A 102 -12.99 -2.42 14.09
CA THR A 102 -13.67 -1.62 13.07
C THR A 102 -12.74 -1.49 11.88
N PHE A 103 -13.31 -1.27 10.71
CA PHE A 103 -12.52 -1.09 9.51
C PHE A 103 -13.16 -0.08 8.56
N GLY A 104 -12.37 0.43 7.64
CA GLY A 104 -12.85 1.26 6.55
C GLY A 104 -12.11 0.91 5.28
N VAL A 105 -12.77 1.10 4.16
CA VAL A 105 -12.15 0.90 2.83
C VAL A 105 -12.00 2.25 2.17
N LYS A 106 -10.76 2.60 1.82
CA LYS A 106 -10.47 3.80 1.05
C LYS A 106 -9.88 3.39 -0.28
N ALA A 107 -10.46 3.90 -1.35
CA ALA A 107 -9.98 3.66 -2.69
C ALA A 107 -9.64 4.99 -3.35
N LYS A 108 -8.55 5.00 -4.10
CA LYS A 108 -8.12 6.16 -4.86
C LYS A 108 -7.87 5.72 -6.29
N ARG A 109 -8.56 6.38 -7.23
CA ARG A 109 -8.40 6.11 -8.65
C ARG A 109 -7.52 7.20 -9.26
N SER A 110 -6.33 6.81 -9.69
CA SER A 110 -5.40 7.73 -10.35
C SER A 110 -5.49 7.67 -11.87
N HIS A 111 -6.21 6.69 -12.42
CA HIS A 111 -6.39 6.50 -13.86
C HIS A 111 -7.87 6.69 -14.24
N LYS A 112 -8.17 7.79 -14.95
CA LYS A 112 -9.56 8.17 -15.28
C LYS A 112 -10.26 7.25 -16.28
N LEU A 113 -9.51 6.42 -16.98
CA LEU A 113 -10.06 5.51 -18.00
C LEU A 113 -10.60 4.19 -17.44
N LEU A 114 -10.48 3.97 -16.14
CA LEU A 114 -11.04 2.78 -15.50
C LEU A 114 -12.59 2.88 -15.51
N PRO A 115 -13.29 1.77 -15.84
CA PRO A 115 -14.74 1.77 -15.97
C PRO A 115 -15.51 1.76 -14.65
N PHE A 116 -14.84 1.94 -13.55
CA PHE A 116 -15.45 1.93 -12.21
C PHE A 116 -14.88 3.08 -11.37
N SER A 117 -15.65 3.52 -10.36
CA SER A 117 -15.24 4.58 -9.46
C SER A 117 -14.60 4.03 -8.19
N SER A 118 -13.86 4.90 -7.49
CA SER A 118 -13.33 4.54 -6.17
C SER A 118 -14.44 4.27 -5.15
N LEU A 119 -15.59 4.95 -5.28
CA LEU A 119 -16.73 4.72 -4.41
C LEU A 119 -17.33 3.32 -4.61
N ASP A 120 -17.41 2.85 -5.86
CA ASP A 120 -17.88 1.49 -6.16
C ASP A 120 -17.00 0.44 -5.51
N LEU A 121 -15.67 0.63 -5.56
CA LEU A 121 -14.72 -0.26 -4.89
C LEU A 121 -14.92 -0.26 -3.38
N GLN A 122 -15.03 0.92 -2.79
CA GLN A 122 -15.20 1.06 -1.34
C GLN A 122 -16.47 0.37 -0.85
N GLN A 123 -17.57 0.54 -1.56
CA GLN A 123 -18.84 -0.08 -1.19
C GLN A 123 -18.82 -1.59 -1.32
N THR A 124 -18.38 -2.12 -2.46
CA THR A 124 -18.35 -3.55 -2.73
C THR A 124 -17.42 -4.27 -1.77
N ILE A 125 -16.21 -3.78 -1.61
CA ILE A 125 -15.20 -4.38 -0.72
C ILE A 125 -15.64 -4.28 0.73
N GLY A 126 -16.13 -3.12 1.16
CA GLY A 126 -16.58 -2.89 2.53
C GLY A 126 -17.72 -3.81 2.93
N GLU A 127 -18.72 -3.98 2.07
CA GLU A 127 -19.84 -4.89 2.34
C GLU A 127 -19.38 -6.35 2.46
N ALA A 128 -18.54 -6.80 1.54
CA ALA A 128 -18.07 -8.19 1.54
C ALA A 128 -17.22 -8.50 2.78
N ILE A 129 -16.33 -7.60 3.16
CA ILE A 129 -15.49 -7.76 4.35
C ILE A 129 -16.36 -7.72 5.60
N GLY A 130 -17.30 -6.81 5.68
CA GLY A 130 -18.22 -6.69 6.81
C GLY A 130 -19.04 -7.95 7.04
N LYS A 131 -19.54 -8.57 5.97
CA LYS A 131 -20.28 -9.82 6.05
C LYS A 131 -19.40 -10.98 6.47
N ALA A 132 -18.18 -11.06 5.95
CA ALA A 132 -17.27 -12.17 6.22
C ALA A 132 -16.67 -12.13 7.63
N THR A 133 -16.33 -10.94 8.11
CA THR A 133 -15.65 -10.77 9.42
C THR A 133 -16.60 -10.37 10.54
N LYS A 134 -17.81 -9.95 10.21
CA LYS A 134 -18.80 -9.37 11.14
C LYS A 134 -18.29 -8.12 11.85
N ALA A 135 -17.23 -7.51 11.35
CA ALA A 135 -16.71 -6.26 11.88
C ALA A 135 -17.52 -5.07 11.37
N PRO A 136 -17.82 -4.08 12.20
CA PRO A 136 -18.54 -2.90 11.74
C PRO A 136 -17.65 -2.00 10.88
N VAL A 137 -18.26 -1.39 9.86
CA VAL A 137 -17.57 -0.41 9.00
C VAL A 137 -17.50 0.91 9.71
N ASN A 138 -16.31 1.49 9.80
CA ASN A 138 -16.09 2.82 10.33
C ASN A 138 -15.24 3.62 9.35
N LEU A 139 -15.85 4.52 8.61
CA LEU A 139 -15.18 5.29 7.56
C LEU A 139 -14.33 6.44 8.08
N SER A 140 -14.60 6.91 9.29
CA SER A 140 -13.91 8.07 9.85
C SER A 140 -12.70 7.69 10.71
N ALA A 141 -12.80 6.63 11.50
CA ALA A 141 -11.74 6.22 12.43
C ALA A 141 -11.70 4.69 12.61
N PRO A 142 -11.30 3.94 11.57
CA PRO A 142 -11.17 2.48 11.69
C PRO A 142 -9.99 2.10 12.58
N ASP A 143 -10.13 0.97 13.23
CA ASP A 143 -9.04 0.41 14.03
C ASP A 143 -7.87 -0.07 13.19
#